data_a8a2d14964c3c899dd8f5203915f1abc
#
_entry.id   a8a2d14964c3c899dd8f5203915f1abc
#
_cell.length_a   1.000
_cell.length_b   1.000
_cell.length_c   1.000
_cell.angle_alpha   90.00
_cell.angle_beta   90.00
_cell.angle_gamma   90.00
#
_symmetry.space_group_name_H-M   'P 1'
#
loop_
_entity.id
_entity.type
_entity.pdbx_description
1 polymer ?
#
loop_
_entity_poly.entity_id
_entity_poly.type
_entity_poly.pdbx_seq_one_letter_code
_entity_poly.pdbx_strand_id
1 'polypeptide(L)'
;MTRWVERILNRYGQEVTVERDGTAEAARAFLQPVTERGEDGPEPSAIGQLDGRLWLYLGRTALEAGDAVCWDGRRFRVRSGRPHYIGGRLSHWRAVLERARETE
;
A
#
# COMPACT_ATOMS: atom_id res chain seq x y z
N MET A 1 6.95 8.23 14.20
CA MET A 1 6.39 8.68 12.94
C MET A 1 6.44 10.20 12.86
N THR A 2 6.70 10.74 11.71
CA THR A 2 6.78 12.16 11.57
C THR A 2 5.41 12.77 11.63
N ARG A 3 5.37 13.98 12.12
CA ARG A 3 4.13 14.65 12.27
C ARG A 3 3.35 14.88 11.00
N TRP A 4 4.02 15.20 9.94
CA TRP A 4 3.31 15.45 8.71
C TRP A 4 2.69 14.17 8.14
N VAL A 5 3.30 13.03 8.40
CA VAL A 5 2.75 11.78 7.95
C VAL A 5 1.49 11.50 8.75
N GLU A 6 1.52 11.79 10.04
CA GLU A 6 0.35 11.57 10.86
C GLU A 6 -0.79 12.44 10.38
N ARG A 7 -0.51 13.65 9.99
CA ARG A 7 -1.54 14.51 9.51
C ARG A 7 -2.16 13.97 8.24
N ILE A 8 -1.35 13.49 7.34
CA ILE A 8 -1.83 12.92 6.11
C ILE A 8 -2.69 11.71 6.38
N LEU A 9 -2.25 10.85 7.27
CA LEU A 9 -3.01 9.67 7.56
C LEU A 9 -4.34 10.00 8.25
N ASN A 10 -4.33 10.99 9.11
CA ASN A 10 -5.55 11.34 9.78
C ASN A 10 -6.55 12.00 8.84
N ARG A 11 -6.05 12.71 7.85
CA ARG A 11 -6.96 13.40 6.96
C ARG A 11 -7.37 12.58 5.76
N TYR A 12 -6.45 11.87 5.16
CA TYR A 12 -6.71 11.15 3.94
C TYR A 12 -6.62 9.64 4.06
N GLY A 13 -6.18 9.15 5.18
CA GLY A 13 -6.00 7.71 5.33
C GLY A 13 -7.32 6.98 5.40
N GLN A 14 -7.28 5.70 5.14
CA GLN A 14 -8.44 4.85 5.18
C GLN A 14 -8.23 3.78 6.21
N GLU A 15 -9.30 3.23 6.71
CA GLU A 15 -9.19 2.15 7.64
C GLU A 15 -9.02 0.88 6.88
N VAL A 16 -7.99 0.12 7.20
CA VAL A 16 -7.71 -1.12 6.51
C VAL A 16 -7.51 -2.21 7.55
N THR A 17 -7.53 -3.45 7.11
CA THR A 17 -7.26 -4.58 7.98
C THR A 17 -6.02 -5.26 7.43
N VAL A 18 -5.05 -5.49 8.30
CA VAL A 18 -3.83 -6.18 7.91
C VAL A 18 -3.89 -7.58 8.47
N GLU A 19 -3.68 -8.57 7.63
CA GLU A 19 -3.72 -9.95 8.07
C GLU A 19 -2.35 -10.59 7.95
N ARG A 20 -1.91 -11.23 9.01
CA ARG A 20 -0.63 -11.91 9.02
C ARG A 20 -0.76 -13.14 9.89
N ASP A 21 -0.39 -14.28 9.33
CA ASP A 21 -0.38 -15.52 10.09
C ASP A 21 -1.71 -15.77 10.80
N GLY A 22 -2.79 -15.51 10.14
CA GLY A 22 -4.08 -15.80 10.71
C GLY A 22 -4.59 -14.75 11.67
N THR A 23 -3.85 -13.70 11.88
CA THR A 23 -4.24 -12.63 12.78
C THR A 23 -4.63 -11.41 11.98
N ALA A 24 -5.70 -10.76 12.34
CA ALA A 24 -6.15 -9.57 11.64
C ALA A 24 -6.09 -8.38 12.59
N GLU A 25 -5.66 -7.26 12.08
CA GLU A 25 -5.47 -6.09 12.90
C GLU A 25 -5.89 -4.85 12.14
N ALA A 26 -6.62 -3.96 12.77
CA ALA A 26 -7.05 -2.75 12.11
C ALA A 26 -5.89 -1.77 12.04
N ALA A 27 -5.81 -1.04 10.98
CA ALA A 27 -4.76 -0.05 10.82
C ALA A 27 -5.28 1.08 9.97
N ARG A 28 -4.51 2.15 9.88
CA ARG A 28 -4.92 3.26 9.06
C ARG A 28 -3.81 3.52 8.07
N ALA A 29 -4.15 3.68 6.83
CA ALA A 29 -3.15 3.82 5.79
C ALA A 29 -3.67 4.62 4.62
N PHE A 30 -2.75 5.13 3.84
CA PHE A 30 -3.10 5.84 2.62
C PHE A 30 -2.83 4.87 1.49
N LEU A 31 -3.83 4.57 0.69
CA LEU A 31 -3.69 3.64 -0.42
C LEU A 31 -3.91 4.36 -1.72
N GLN A 32 -3.11 4.07 -2.69
CA GLN A 32 -3.19 4.75 -3.96
C GLN A 32 -2.82 3.80 -5.11
N PRO A 33 -3.62 3.75 -6.16
CA PRO A 33 -3.26 2.89 -7.27
C PRO A 33 -2.00 3.40 -7.95
N VAL A 34 -1.22 2.49 -8.45
CA VAL A 34 0.00 2.85 -9.13
C VAL A 34 -0.27 2.87 -10.61
N THR A 35 0.06 3.97 -11.25
CA THR A 35 -0.07 4.00 -12.68
C THR A 35 1.29 3.92 -13.23
N GLU A 36 1.57 2.86 -13.85
CA GLU A 36 2.85 2.71 -14.35
C GLU A 36 3.23 3.57 -15.45
N ARG A 37 2.35 4.10 -16.21
CA ARG A 37 2.76 4.88 -17.28
C ARG A 37 3.52 6.02 -16.80
N GLY A 38 3.35 6.38 -15.70
CA GLY A 38 4.15 7.38 -15.24
C GLY A 38 4.75 8.21 -16.23
N GLU A 39 5.73 8.79 -15.90
CA GLU A 39 6.34 9.70 -16.67
C GLU A 39 6.88 9.24 -17.89
N ASP A 40 7.42 8.22 -17.91
CA ASP A 40 8.07 7.84 -19.08
C ASP A 40 7.31 6.92 -19.82
N GLY A 41 6.16 6.69 -19.51
CA GLY A 41 5.59 5.69 -20.18
C GLY A 41 4.67 6.00 -21.20
N PRO A 42 5.00 6.51 -22.18
CA PRO A 42 4.10 6.75 -23.21
C PRO A 42 3.81 5.48 -23.89
N GLU A 43 4.37 4.43 -23.52
CA GLU A 43 4.17 3.26 -24.17
C GLU A 43 2.81 2.80 -24.15
N PRO A 44 2.22 2.69 -25.19
CA PRO A 44 0.91 2.25 -25.31
C PRO A 44 0.72 0.91 -24.68
N SER A 45 1.65 0.17 -24.80
CA SER A 45 1.51 -1.14 -24.30
C SER A 45 1.28 -1.07 -22.87
N ALA A 46 1.63 -0.05 -22.34
CA ALA A 46 1.52 0.05 -20.93
C ALA A 46 0.10 -0.11 -20.61
N ILE A 47 -0.72 -0.09 -21.53
CA ILE A 47 -2.00 -0.31 -21.27
C ILE A 47 -2.19 -1.46 -20.44
N GLY A 48 -1.58 -2.44 -20.73
CA GLY A 48 -1.76 -3.62 -20.02
C GLY A 48 -1.49 -3.42 -18.58
N GLN A 49 -0.67 -2.53 -18.30
CA GLN A 49 -0.29 -2.40 -16.97
C GLN A 49 -1.20 -1.55 -16.21
N LEU A 50 -2.08 -0.90 -16.86
CA LEU A 50 -2.94 -0.07 -16.14
C LEU A 50 -4.11 -0.80 -15.62
N ASP A 51 -3.95 -1.98 -15.21
CA ASP A 51 -5.09 -2.71 -14.79
C ASP A 51 -5.42 -2.45 -13.36
N GLY A 52 -4.72 -1.62 -12.70
CA GLY A 52 -5.06 -1.31 -11.34
C GLY A 52 -4.70 -2.38 -10.37
N ARG A 53 -3.83 -3.26 -10.73
CA ARG A 53 -3.45 -4.31 -9.82
C ARG A 53 -2.43 -3.90 -8.79
N LEU A 54 -1.63 -2.91 -9.09
CA LEU A 54 -0.63 -2.47 -8.15
C LEU A 54 -1.05 -1.24 -7.41
N TRP A 55 -0.82 -1.22 -6.12
CA TRP A 55 -1.19 -0.10 -5.29
C TRP A 55 -0.03 0.21 -4.35
N LEU A 56 0.00 1.44 -3.87
CA LEU A 56 0.99 1.83 -2.91
C LEU A 56 0.32 2.01 -1.57
N TYR A 57 1.05 1.61 -0.54
CA TYR A 57 0.58 1.73 0.83
C TYR A 57 1.54 2.65 1.55
N LEU A 58 0.99 3.54 2.38
CA LEU A 58 1.79 4.37 3.24
C LEU A 58 1.11 4.39 4.59
N GLY A 59 1.78 3.94 5.62
CA GLY A 59 1.15 3.87 6.92
C GLY A 59 2.12 3.60 8.04
N ARG A 60 1.61 3.38 9.22
CA ARG A 60 2.46 3.13 10.35
C ARG A 60 2.77 1.67 10.53
N THR A 61 1.88 0.82 10.10
CA THR A 61 2.04 -0.59 10.35
C THR A 61 3.05 -1.18 9.39
N ALA A 62 3.99 -1.93 9.93
CA ALA A 62 4.99 -2.57 9.10
C ALA A 62 4.32 -3.68 8.30
N LEU A 63 4.70 -3.82 7.07
CA LEU A 63 4.18 -4.87 6.22
C LEU A 63 5.31 -5.68 5.63
N GLU A 64 5.09 -6.96 5.47
CA GLU A 64 6.08 -7.82 4.87
C GLU A 64 5.46 -8.56 3.72
N ALA A 65 6.29 -9.05 2.83
CA ALA A 65 5.80 -9.77 1.68
C ALA A 65 4.96 -10.95 2.15
N GLY A 66 3.82 -11.13 1.55
CA GLY A 66 2.95 -12.21 1.93
C GLY A 66 1.80 -11.80 2.84
N ASP A 67 1.93 -10.65 3.49
CA ASP A 67 0.83 -10.18 4.31
C ASP A 67 -0.33 -9.81 3.40
N ALA A 68 -1.50 -9.65 3.97
CA ALA A 68 -2.65 -9.22 3.22
C ALA A 68 -3.19 -7.93 3.81
N VAL A 69 -3.72 -7.08 2.96
CA VAL A 69 -4.34 -5.85 3.38
C VAL A 69 -5.72 -5.83 2.75
N CYS A 70 -6.73 -5.59 3.56
CA CYS A 70 -8.10 -5.56 3.06
C CYS A 70 -8.69 -4.18 3.25
N TRP A 71 -9.35 -3.68 2.24
CA TRP A 71 -9.96 -2.37 2.30
C TRP A 71 -11.13 -2.30 1.33
N ASP A 72 -12.25 -1.83 1.85
CA ASP A 72 -13.40 -1.61 1.00
C ASP A 72 -13.78 -2.84 0.17
N GLY A 73 -13.75 -4.00 0.79
CA GLY A 73 -14.10 -5.22 0.10
C GLY A 73 -13.05 -5.73 -0.84
N ARG A 74 -11.91 -5.09 -0.91
CA ARG A 74 -10.84 -5.53 -1.78
C ARG A 74 -9.76 -6.15 -0.94
N ARG A 75 -9.10 -7.13 -1.49
CA ARG A 75 -8.02 -7.79 -0.79
C ARG A 75 -6.74 -7.63 -1.60
N PHE A 76 -5.68 -7.22 -0.94
CA PHE A 76 -4.39 -7.02 -1.58
C PHE A 76 -3.36 -7.90 -0.93
N ARG A 77 -2.39 -8.33 -1.69
CA ARG A 77 -1.28 -9.08 -1.16
C ARG A 77 -0.05 -8.19 -1.18
N VAL A 78 0.69 -8.16 -0.11
CA VAL A 78 1.87 -7.31 -0.02
C VAL A 78 2.99 -7.96 -0.80
N ARG A 79 3.54 -7.24 -1.75
CA ARG A 79 4.66 -7.73 -2.53
C ARG A 79 5.96 -7.36 -1.87
N SER A 80 6.03 -6.20 -1.29
CA SER A 80 7.23 -5.79 -0.60
C SER A 80 6.87 -4.66 0.34
N GLY A 81 7.61 -4.54 1.40
CA GLY A 81 7.39 -3.46 2.33
C GLY A 81 8.72 -3.02 2.87
N ARG A 82 8.85 -1.76 3.17
CA ARG A 82 10.08 -1.26 3.74
C ARG A 82 9.85 -0.02 4.55
N PRO A 83 10.66 0.18 5.57
CA PRO A 83 10.52 1.37 6.38
C PRO A 83 11.18 2.55 5.69
N HIS A 84 10.66 3.73 5.93
CA HIS A 84 11.24 4.94 5.41
C HIS A 84 11.69 5.78 6.57
N TYR A 85 12.94 6.20 6.53
CA TYR A 85 13.51 6.99 7.59
C TYR A 85 13.77 8.40 7.12
N ILE A 86 13.57 9.36 8.01
CA ILE A 86 13.86 10.73 7.71
C ILE A 86 14.69 11.23 8.87
N GLY A 87 15.87 11.71 8.56
CA GLY A 87 16.76 12.18 9.60
C GLY A 87 17.11 11.13 10.62
N GLY A 88 17.23 9.90 10.20
CA GLY A 88 17.60 8.84 11.11
C GLY A 88 16.47 8.30 11.95
N ARG A 89 15.26 8.82 11.77
CA ARG A 89 14.13 8.33 12.52
C ARG A 89 13.13 7.69 11.60
N LEU A 90 12.47 6.66 12.09
CA LEU A 90 11.46 5.99 11.30
C LEU A 90 10.31 6.93 11.08
N SER A 91 9.96 7.18 9.85
CA SER A 91 8.86 8.05 9.52
C SER A 91 7.60 7.25 9.26
N HIS A 92 7.66 6.31 8.37
CA HIS A 92 6.48 5.54 8.01
C HIS A 92 6.93 4.31 7.25
N TRP A 93 5.98 3.47 6.92
CA TRP A 93 6.25 2.29 6.12
C TRP A 93 5.60 2.47 4.76
N ARG A 94 6.26 1.98 3.74
CA ARG A 94 5.71 1.98 2.42
C ARG A 94 5.69 0.56 1.92
N ALA A 95 4.73 0.23 1.11
CA ALA A 95 4.63 -1.12 0.59
C ALA A 95 4.01 -1.09 -0.78
N VAL A 96 4.31 -2.12 -1.56
CA VAL A 96 3.70 -2.29 -2.86
C VAL A 96 2.72 -3.44 -2.69
N LEU A 97 1.49 -3.20 -3.04
CA LEU A 97 0.43 -4.17 -2.89
C LEU A 97 -0.05 -4.61 -4.26
N GLU A 98 -0.49 -5.84 -4.34
CA GLU A 98 -1.01 -6.34 -5.58
C GLU A 98 -2.41 -6.83 -5.32
N ARG A 99 -3.37 -6.40 -6.09
CA ARG A 99 -4.74 -6.77 -5.85
C ARG A 99 -4.93 -8.24 -6.12
N ALA A 100 -5.58 -8.92 -5.21
CA ALA A 100 -5.81 -10.33 -5.38
C ALA A 100 -6.90 -10.55 -6.39
N ARG A 101 -6.81 -11.65 -7.12
CA ARG A 101 -7.80 -11.92 -8.09
C ARG A 101 -9.01 -12.44 -7.39
N GLU A 102 -10.13 -12.08 -7.88
CA GLU A 102 -11.31 -12.53 -7.30
C GLU A 102 -11.53 -13.96 -7.31
N THR A 103 -11.06 -14.60 -8.27
CA THR A 103 -11.24 -16.01 -8.35
C THR A 103 -10.34 -16.74 -7.45
N GLU A 104 -9.53 -16.11 -6.74
CA GLU A 104 -8.65 -16.85 -5.88
C GLU A 104 -9.08 -16.94 -4.48
#